data_7f44dca8d956fddcd589879a7b7bfeb7
#
_entry.id   7f44dca8d956fddcd589879a7b7bfeb7
#
_cell.length_a   1.000
_cell.length_b   1.000
_cell.length_c   1.000
_cell.angle_alpha   90.00
_cell.angle_beta   90.00
_cell.angle_gamma   90.00
#
_symmetry.space_group_name_H-M   'P 1'
#
loop_
_entity.id
_entity.type
_entity.pdbx_description
1 polymer ?
#
loop_
_entity_poly.entity_id
_entity_poly.type
_entity_poly.pdbx_seq_one_letter_code
_entity_poly.pdbx_strand_id
1 'polypeptide(L)'
;METGNEGFEYFAFISYSHKDQELARRLKKRLHRYHLPSRLKKLKLDLPKKLRPVFLDESSLVSIDESLQKSLRKNLDNSNYLIVICSPNSAKSVYVNDEVKHFIEIGRRGHIVPLIIDGVPHSGDEATECFPPAIRDLPIEQELLGVDLTKFGERDAFLRVIATMLGLNLDKFVADEERERRRRIAGYSSMAAALVVMVVAVVWYGIYSTERKRNEGEAQYQRAARYYDIKDYAKAMEWYLKAAANGNSSAQNSIGYMYQYAQGVEKDYAKAMEWYLKAAANANSSAQYNIGYLYENGLGVEKDQDKAIEWYEKAAAQGNTDAQERLNELKK
;
A
#
# COMPACT_ATOMS: atom_id res chain seq x y z
N MET A 1 9.27 35.10 6.58
CA MET A 1 9.49 35.85 5.34
C MET A 1 9.81 34.86 4.26
N GLU A 2 8.95 34.70 3.25
CA GLU A 2 9.14 33.76 2.13
C GLU A 2 9.97 34.50 1.07
N THR A 3 11.26 34.39 1.17
CA THR A 3 12.23 34.96 0.21
C THR A 3 12.33 34.03 -1.00
N GLY A 4 12.05 34.54 -2.19
CA GLY A 4 12.19 33.82 -3.47
C GLY A 4 11.19 34.17 -4.55
N ASN A 5 10.19 34.97 -4.23
CA ASN A 5 9.21 35.49 -5.19
C ASN A 5 8.90 36.97 -4.87
N GLU A 6 9.95 37.74 -4.53
CA GLU A 6 9.80 39.12 -4.07
C GLU A 6 9.10 39.94 -5.17
N GLY A 7 7.82 40.28 -4.94
CA GLY A 7 7.00 41.09 -5.81
C GLY A 7 6.06 40.35 -6.77
N PHE A 8 6.09 39.03 -6.85
CA PHE A 8 5.24 38.26 -7.76
C PHE A 8 4.23 37.38 -7.01
N GLU A 9 2.99 37.36 -7.50
CA GLU A 9 1.91 36.52 -6.98
C GLU A 9 2.09 35.06 -7.41
N TYR A 10 2.58 34.86 -8.66
CA TYR A 10 2.81 33.54 -9.25
C TYR A 10 4.30 33.29 -9.49
N PHE A 11 4.75 32.04 -9.23
CA PHE A 11 6.10 31.61 -9.58
C PHE A 11 6.29 31.52 -11.09
N ALA A 12 5.31 31.00 -11.81
CA ALA A 12 5.31 30.93 -13.26
C ALA A 12 3.89 31.03 -13.83
N PHE A 13 3.79 31.55 -15.04
CA PHE A 13 2.63 31.47 -15.94
C PHE A 13 2.93 30.41 -17.00
N ILE A 14 1.99 29.53 -17.33
CA ILE A 14 2.10 28.57 -18.41
C ILE A 14 1.25 29.02 -19.58
N SER A 15 1.91 29.45 -20.66
CA SER A 15 1.34 29.80 -21.94
C SER A 15 1.28 28.59 -22.86
N TYR A 16 0.14 28.30 -23.48
CA TYR A 16 -0.06 27.14 -24.30
C TYR A 16 -1.19 27.29 -25.31
N SER A 17 -1.13 26.54 -26.40
CA SER A 17 -2.28 26.39 -27.29
C SER A 17 -3.34 25.49 -26.64
N HIS A 18 -4.61 25.80 -26.83
CA HIS A 18 -5.73 25.01 -26.28
C HIS A 18 -5.62 23.50 -26.58
N LYS A 19 -5.05 23.13 -27.72
CA LYS A 19 -4.81 21.72 -28.08
C LYS A 19 -3.78 21.02 -27.18
N ASP A 20 -2.94 21.78 -26.49
CA ASP A 20 -1.86 21.28 -25.63
C ASP A 20 -2.24 21.32 -24.13
N GLN A 21 -3.53 21.56 -23.82
CA GLN A 21 -4.05 21.78 -22.46
C GLN A 21 -3.75 20.65 -21.48
N GLU A 22 -3.82 19.40 -21.92
CA GLU A 22 -3.58 18.27 -21.05
C GLU A 22 -2.14 18.25 -20.50
N LEU A 23 -1.17 18.52 -21.37
CA LEU A 23 0.23 18.61 -20.96
C LEU A 23 0.47 19.80 -20.03
N ALA A 24 -0.16 20.96 -20.31
CA ALA A 24 -0.07 22.15 -19.49
C ALA A 24 -0.59 21.88 -18.06
N ARG A 25 -1.73 21.20 -17.93
CA ARG A 25 -2.27 20.76 -16.62
C ARG A 25 -1.34 19.79 -15.90
N ARG A 26 -0.77 18.82 -16.60
CA ARG A 26 0.22 17.88 -16.03
C ARG A 26 1.45 18.61 -15.53
N LEU A 27 1.98 19.54 -16.31
CA LEU A 27 3.14 20.37 -15.95
C LEU A 27 2.85 21.20 -14.69
N LYS A 28 1.73 21.93 -14.65
CA LYS A 28 1.27 22.70 -13.46
C LYS A 28 1.23 21.82 -12.21
N LYS A 29 0.55 20.66 -12.30
CA LYS A 29 0.42 19.74 -11.18
C LYS A 29 1.77 19.22 -10.70
N ARG A 30 2.70 18.97 -11.61
CA ARG A 30 4.04 18.49 -11.31
C ARG A 30 4.89 19.58 -10.64
N LEU A 31 4.87 20.82 -11.13
CA LEU A 31 5.54 21.96 -10.49
C LEU A 31 5.01 22.22 -9.08
N HIS A 32 3.68 22.17 -8.87
CA HIS A 32 3.08 22.35 -7.54
C HIS A 32 3.51 21.30 -6.52
N ARG A 33 3.77 20.07 -6.95
CA ARG A 33 4.16 18.95 -6.08
C ARG A 33 5.67 18.81 -5.93
N TYR A 34 6.43 19.52 -6.76
CA TYR A 34 7.87 19.36 -6.76
C TYR A 34 8.51 19.96 -5.51
N HIS A 35 9.47 19.24 -4.97
CA HIS A 35 10.28 19.67 -3.83
C HIS A 35 11.75 19.64 -4.23
N LEU A 36 12.39 20.77 -4.10
CA LEU A 36 13.81 20.87 -4.36
C LEU A 36 14.65 19.94 -3.46
N PRO A 37 15.68 19.29 -4.02
CA PRO A 37 16.61 18.46 -3.25
C PRO A 37 17.13 19.17 -2.01
N SER A 38 17.17 18.44 -0.90
CA SER A 38 17.54 18.99 0.42
C SER A 38 18.93 19.63 0.44
N ARG A 39 19.83 19.13 -0.40
CA ARG A 39 21.19 19.65 -0.54
C ARG A 39 21.20 21.05 -1.17
N LEU A 40 20.37 21.29 -2.17
CA LEU A 40 20.28 22.60 -2.83
C LEU A 40 19.74 23.66 -1.89
N LYS A 41 18.80 23.31 -1.03
CA LYS A 41 18.27 24.20 0.02
C LYS A 41 19.36 24.66 0.99
N LYS A 42 20.43 23.87 1.16
CA LYS A 42 21.57 24.21 2.02
C LYS A 42 22.63 25.05 1.33
N LEU A 43 22.70 25.03 0.00
CA LEU A 43 23.75 25.68 -0.78
C LEU A 43 23.40 27.09 -1.24
N LYS A 44 22.12 27.41 -1.41
CA LYS A 44 21.64 28.76 -1.81
C LYS A 44 20.50 29.18 -0.87
N LEU A 45 20.72 30.27 -0.19
CA LEU A 45 19.73 30.86 0.74
C LEU A 45 18.49 31.43 0.03
N ASP A 46 18.65 31.82 -1.25
CA ASP A 46 17.62 32.55 -2.01
C ASP A 46 16.73 31.68 -2.91
N LEU A 47 16.87 30.33 -2.84
CA LEU A 47 16.03 29.44 -3.62
C LEU A 47 14.61 29.33 -3.01
N PRO A 48 13.55 29.40 -3.82
CA PRO A 48 12.18 29.27 -3.33
C PRO A 48 11.97 27.89 -2.71
N LYS A 49 11.28 27.84 -1.58
CA LYS A 49 10.94 26.57 -0.90
C LYS A 49 10.04 25.69 -1.76
N LYS A 50 9.22 26.30 -2.61
CA LYS A 50 8.22 25.66 -3.49
C LYS A 50 8.12 26.42 -4.79
N LEU A 51 7.91 25.71 -5.90
CA LEU A 51 7.71 26.28 -7.24
C LEU A 51 6.21 26.56 -7.49
N ARG A 52 5.58 27.29 -6.58
CA ARG A 52 4.13 27.58 -6.62
C ARG A 52 3.81 28.92 -5.94
N PRO A 53 2.68 29.58 -6.25
CA PRO A 53 1.66 29.11 -7.20
C PRO A 53 2.12 29.24 -8.66
N VAL A 54 1.58 28.38 -9.54
CA VAL A 54 1.76 28.45 -10.98
C VAL A 54 0.40 28.74 -11.59
N PHE A 55 0.33 29.80 -12.40
CA PHE A 55 -0.88 30.15 -13.12
C PHE A 55 -1.00 29.34 -14.40
N LEU A 56 -2.21 28.91 -14.72
CA LEU A 56 -2.58 28.27 -15.97
C LEU A 56 -3.94 28.80 -16.35
N ASP A 57 -4.04 29.41 -17.52
CA ASP A 57 -5.34 29.83 -18.03
C ASP A 57 -6.16 28.59 -18.44
N GLU A 58 -7.21 28.33 -17.71
CA GLU A 58 -8.15 27.22 -17.98
C GLU A 58 -9.45 27.72 -18.60
N SER A 59 -9.56 29.02 -18.90
CA SER A 59 -10.73 29.58 -19.56
C SER A 59 -10.88 28.94 -20.94
N SER A 60 -11.94 28.16 -21.12
CA SER A 60 -12.31 27.64 -22.42
C SER A 60 -12.74 28.80 -23.32
N LEU A 61 -12.32 28.75 -24.57
CA LEU A 61 -12.55 29.70 -25.68
C LEU A 61 -14.04 30.03 -25.95
N VAL A 62 -14.76 30.52 -24.96
CA VAL A 62 -16.03 31.21 -25.21
C VAL A 62 -15.71 32.68 -25.11
N SER A 63 -15.64 33.35 -26.26
CA SER A 63 -15.45 34.79 -26.47
C SER A 63 -14.74 35.49 -25.32
N ILE A 64 -13.42 35.70 -25.45
CA ILE A 64 -12.63 36.46 -24.48
C ILE A 64 -13.12 37.89 -24.54
N ASP A 65 -13.87 38.34 -23.52
CA ASP A 65 -14.21 39.71 -23.37
C ASP A 65 -13.01 40.54 -22.87
N GLU A 66 -13.11 41.85 -22.95
CA GLU A 66 -12.04 42.76 -22.51
C GLU A 66 -11.67 42.56 -21.04
N SER A 67 -12.62 42.14 -20.20
CA SER A 67 -12.42 41.95 -18.77
C SER A 67 -11.53 40.73 -18.49
N LEU A 68 -11.71 39.66 -19.23
CA LEU A 68 -10.91 38.44 -19.13
C LEU A 68 -9.48 38.67 -19.65
N GLN A 69 -9.33 39.39 -20.81
CA GLN A 69 -8.01 39.76 -21.31
C GLN A 69 -7.23 40.61 -20.29
N LYS A 70 -7.88 41.57 -19.65
CA LYS A 70 -7.26 42.39 -18.61
C LYS A 70 -6.85 41.55 -17.38
N SER A 71 -7.66 40.58 -16.99
CA SER A 71 -7.36 39.67 -15.89
C SER A 71 -6.17 38.78 -16.23
N LEU A 72 -6.11 38.20 -17.44
CA LEU A 72 -4.99 37.38 -17.91
C LEU A 72 -3.68 38.16 -17.96
N ARG A 73 -3.70 39.41 -18.49
CA ARG A 73 -2.52 40.29 -18.48
C ARG A 73 -2.06 40.59 -17.06
N LYS A 74 -2.95 40.86 -16.14
CA LYS A 74 -2.60 41.06 -14.73
C LYS A 74 -1.92 39.85 -14.11
N ASN A 75 -2.39 38.63 -14.39
CA ASN A 75 -1.76 37.41 -13.88
C ASN A 75 -0.39 37.17 -14.54
N LEU A 76 -0.24 37.51 -15.80
CA LEU A 76 1.04 37.45 -16.53
C LEU A 76 2.03 38.45 -15.92
N ASP A 77 1.63 39.70 -15.67
CA ASP A 77 2.43 40.73 -14.99
C ASP A 77 2.88 40.29 -13.59
N ASN A 78 2.03 39.58 -12.88
CA ASN A 78 2.28 39.08 -11.53
C ASN A 78 3.04 37.75 -11.51
N SER A 79 3.53 37.25 -12.66
CA SER A 79 4.28 35.99 -12.78
C SER A 79 5.77 36.23 -12.94
N ASN A 80 6.61 35.53 -12.17
CA ASN A 80 8.06 35.66 -12.28
C ASN A 80 8.62 35.05 -13.56
N TYR A 81 8.11 33.89 -13.97
CA TYR A 81 8.52 33.17 -15.19
C TYR A 81 7.35 32.95 -16.13
N LEU A 82 7.65 32.88 -17.43
CA LEU A 82 6.73 32.43 -18.47
C LEU A 82 7.24 31.13 -19.08
N ILE A 83 6.52 30.03 -18.85
CA ILE A 83 6.78 28.76 -19.52
C ILE A 83 5.90 28.70 -20.76
N VAL A 84 6.50 28.67 -21.94
CA VAL A 84 5.79 28.58 -23.22
C VAL A 84 5.82 27.14 -23.71
N ILE A 85 4.67 26.50 -23.80
CA ILE A 85 4.57 25.17 -24.43
C ILE A 85 4.61 25.36 -25.94
N CYS A 86 5.68 24.90 -26.58
CA CYS A 86 5.97 25.08 -27.98
C CYS A 86 5.59 23.83 -28.78
N SER A 87 4.66 24.01 -29.73
CA SER A 87 4.15 23.03 -30.66
C SER A 87 3.75 23.73 -31.98
N PRO A 88 3.49 23.02 -33.07
CA PRO A 88 2.92 23.62 -34.27
C PRO A 88 1.57 24.32 -34.04
N ASN A 89 0.87 23.96 -32.97
CA ASN A 89 -0.37 24.61 -32.55
C ASN A 89 -0.10 25.95 -31.85
N SER A 90 0.90 26.00 -30.97
CA SER A 90 1.26 27.23 -30.27
C SER A 90 1.93 28.24 -31.17
N ALA A 91 2.68 27.78 -32.17
CA ALA A 91 3.29 28.65 -33.19
C ALA A 91 2.23 29.47 -33.98
N LYS A 92 1.04 28.89 -34.17
CA LYS A 92 -0.10 29.54 -34.86
C LYS A 92 -1.05 30.30 -33.91
N SER A 93 -0.84 30.20 -32.63
CA SER A 93 -1.72 30.81 -31.64
C SER A 93 -1.41 32.29 -31.45
N VAL A 94 -2.37 33.14 -31.80
CA VAL A 94 -2.27 34.59 -31.58
C VAL A 94 -2.11 34.90 -30.11
N TYR A 95 -2.84 34.18 -29.23
CA TYR A 95 -2.80 34.40 -27.79
C TYR A 95 -1.44 34.08 -27.20
N VAL A 96 -0.87 32.90 -27.53
CA VAL A 96 0.48 32.53 -27.06
C VAL A 96 1.51 33.56 -27.53
N ASN A 97 1.40 34.02 -28.80
CA ASN A 97 2.29 35.00 -29.32
C ASN A 97 2.18 36.37 -28.61
N ASP A 98 0.97 36.79 -28.30
CA ASP A 98 0.72 38.07 -27.58
C ASP A 98 1.19 38.02 -26.13
N GLU A 99 1.03 36.88 -25.45
CA GLU A 99 1.56 36.67 -24.09
C GLU A 99 3.09 36.73 -24.07
N VAL A 100 3.74 36.11 -25.04
CA VAL A 100 5.20 36.17 -25.19
C VAL A 100 5.67 37.59 -25.51
N LYS A 101 5.04 38.29 -26.45
CA LYS A 101 5.35 39.70 -26.77
C LYS A 101 5.25 40.57 -25.53
N HIS A 102 4.13 40.50 -24.83
CA HIS A 102 3.90 41.27 -23.62
C HIS A 102 5.01 41.00 -22.58
N PHE A 103 5.40 39.74 -22.36
CA PHE A 103 6.44 39.40 -21.40
C PHE A 103 7.84 39.95 -21.81
N ILE A 104 8.10 40.05 -23.10
CA ILE A 104 9.29 40.70 -23.65
C ILE A 104 9.23 42.20 -23.44
N GLU A 105 8.07 42.85 -23.73
CA GLU A 105 7.86 44.30 -23.64
C GLU A 105 8.04 44.81 -22.20
N ILE A 106 7.62 44.04 -21.20
CA ILE A 106 7.83 44.39 -19.80
C ILE A 106 9.25 44.10 -19.29
N GLY A 107 10.20 43.76 -20.21
CA GLY A 107 11.61 43.59 -19.91
C GLY A 107 11.98 42.23 -19.31
N ARG A 108 11.08 41.22 -19.33
CA ARG A 108 11.30 39.91 -18.71
C ARG A 108 11.67 38.80 -19.68
N ARG A 109 12.28 39.12 -20.80
CA ARG A 109 12.72 38.12 -21.80
C ARG A 109 13.54 36.98 -21.21
N GLY A 110 14.49 37.28 -20.32
CA GLY A 110 15.33 36.25 -19.66
C GLY A 110 14.59 35.30 -18.71
N HIS A 111 13.30 35.55 -18.47
CA HIS A 111 12.44 34.74 -17.62
C HIS A 111 11.44 33.90 -18.47
N ILE A 112 11.62 33.87 -19.80
CA ILE A 112 10.85 33.01 -20.70
C ILE A 112 11.55 31.68 -20.86
N VAL A 113 10.83 30.58 -20.66
CA VAL A 113 11.34 29.20 -20.78
C VAL A 113 10.50 28.46 -21.83
N PRO A 114 10.96 28.35 -23.08
CA PRO A 114 10.30 27.57 -24.08
C PRO A 114 10.42 26.06 -23.76
N LEU A 115 9.31 25.34 -23.78
CA LEU A 115 9.24 23.88 -23.63
C LEU A 115 8.71 23.29 -24.93
N ILE A 116 9.60 22.72 -25.73
CA ILE A 116 9.26 22.10 -27.01
C ILE A 116 8.68 20.73 -26.74
N ILE A 117 7.45 20.53 -27.17
CA ILE A 117 6.72 19.26 -27.00
C ILE A 117 6.52 18.53 -28.33
N ASP A 118 6.51 19.26 -29.42
CA ASP A 118 6.37 18.77 -30.79
C ASP A 118 6.86 19.82 -31.77
N GLY A 119 7.27 19.39 -32.95
CA GLY A 119 7.76 20.26 -34.04
C GLY A 119 9.26 20.59 -33.98
N VAL A 120 9.69 21.49 -34.83
CA VAL A 120 11.10 21.87 -35.00
C VAL A 120 11.23 23.39 -34.94
N PRO A 121 12.03 23.92 -33.98
CA PRO A 121 12.31 25.36 -33.93
C PRO A 121 13.00 25.84 -35.21
N HIS A 122 12.58 27.01 -35.69
CA HIS A 122 13.17 27.64 -36.89
C HIS A 122 13.14 26.75 -38.15
N SER A 123 12.15 25.88 -38.28
CA SER A 123 12.04 24.94 -39.40
C SER A 123 11.82 25.62 -40.72
N GLY A 124 11.29 26.83 -40.73
CA GLY A 124 10.87 27.51 -41.95
C GLY A 124 9.63 26.92 -42.62
N ASP A 125 9.10 25.83 -42.10
CA ASP A 125 7.88 25.16 -42.56
C ASP A 125 6.75 25.36 -41.53
N GLU A 126 5.66 25.95 -41.96
CA GLU A 126 4.50 26.26 -41.11
C GLU A 126 3.87 25.01 -40.46
N ALA A 127 4.05 23.84 -41.05
CA ALA A 127 3.52 22.58 -40.54
C ALA A 127 4.32 22.05 -39.32
N THR A 128 5.62 22.31 -39.31
CA THR A 128 6.57 21.78 -38.32
C THR A 128 7.13 22.86 -37.38
N GLU A 129 7.00 24.16 -37.72
CA GLU A 129 7.45 25.25 -36.85
C GLU A 129 6.72 25.21 -35.48
N CYS A 130 7.48 25.22 -34.39
CA CYS A 130 6.91 25.15 -33.04
C CYS A 130 7.07 26.44 -32.23
N PHE A 131 7.95 27.36 -32.64
CA PHE A 131 8.09 28.61 -31.89
C PHE A 131 7.06 29.66 -32.36
N PRO A 132 6.35 30.29 -31.41
CA PRO A 132 5.55 31.47 -31.73
C PRO A 132 6.41 32.57 -32.38
N PRO A 133 5.87 33.37 -33.31
CA PRO A 133 6.60 34.42 -33.96
C PRO A 133 7.44 35.32 -33.06
N ALA A 134 6.90 35.65 -31.87
CA ALA A 134 7.59 36.49 -30.88
C ALA A 134 8.87 35.84 -30.31
N ILE A 135 9.02 34.50 -30.37
CA ILE A 135 10.27 33.80 -30.03
C ILE A 135 11.10 33.56 -31.25
N ARG A 136 10.48 33.07 -32.34
CA ARG A 136 11.15 32.72 -33.58
C ARG A 136 11.92 33.90 -34.23
N ASP A 137 11.30 35.08 -34.20
CA ASP A 137 11.82 36.27 -34.91
C ASP A 137 12.77 37.10 -33.99
N LEU A 138 13.20 36.55 -32.84
CA LEU A 138 14.25 37.18 -32.02
C LEU A 138 15.61 37.18 -32.75
N PRO A 139 16.43 38.25 -32.61
CA PRO A 139 17.80 38.26 -33.07
C PRO A 139 18.60 37.07 -32.51
N ILE A 140 19.53 36.52 -33.27
CA ILE A 140 20.37 35.35 -32.87
C ILE A 140 21.04 35.55 -31.50
N GLU A 141 21.51 36.77 -31.22
CA GLU A 141 22.13 37.13 -29.93
C GLU A 141 21.14 37.10 -28.78
N GLN A 142 19.85 37.04 -29.04
CA GLN A 142 18.74 37.08 -28.08
C GLN A 142 17.90 35.82 -28.11
N GLU A 143 18.35 34.80 -28.84
CA GLU A 143 17.63 33.52 -28.96
C GLU A 143 17.40 32.86 -27.65
N LEU A 144 16.19 32.35 -27.45
CA LEU A 144 15.82 31.59 -26.27
C LEU A 144 16.02 30.11 -26.50
N LEU A 145 16.93 29.49 -25.75
CA LEU A 145 17.16 28.06 -25.83
C LEU A 145 15.97 27.30 -25.25
N GLY A 146 15.27 26.58 -26.12
CA GLY A 146 14.13 25.74 -25.71
C GLY A 146 14.55 24.44 -25.03
N VAL A 147 13.80 24.02 -24.06
CA VAL A 147 13.90 22.67 -23.49
C VAL A 147 13.09 21.70 -24.34
N ASP A 148 13.75 20.75 -24.98
CA ASP A 148 13.13 19.81 -25.91
C ASP A 148 12.71 18.52 -25.20
N LEU A 149 11.41 18.35 -25.01
CA LEU A 149 10.81 17.18 -24.34
C LEU A 149 10.97 15.91 -25.20
N THR A 150 10.96 16.06 -26.52
CA THR A 150 11.09 14.91 -27.43
C THR A 150 12.47 14.28 -27.38
N LYS A 151 13.52 15.09 -27.14
CA LYS A 151 14.92 14.65 -27.01
C LYS A 151 15.25 14.11 -25.63
N PHE A 152 14.71 14.73 -24.58
CA PHE A 152 15.12 14.41 -23.21
C PHE A 152 14.12 13.55 -22.44
N GLY A 153 12.89 13.40 -22.96
CA GLY A 153 11.80 12.76 -22.25
C GLY A 153 11.22 13.62 -21.11
N GLU A 154 10.03 13.28 -20.65
CA GLU A 154 9.26 14.12 -19.70
C GLU A 154 9.99 14.45 -18.39
N ARG A 155 10.78 13.53 -17.86
CA ARG A 155 11.47 13.73 -16.57
C ARG A 155 12.60 14.73 -16.71
N ASP A 156 13.48 14.50 -17.65
CA ASP A 156 14.69 15.30 -17.79
C ASP A 156 14.37 16.67 -18.35
N ALA A 157 13.40 16.78 -19.27
CA ALA A 157 12.88 18.06 -19.71
C ALA A 157 12.30 18.88 -18.54
N PHE A 158 11.54 18.26 -17.65
CA PHE A 158 11.02 18.91 -16.44
C PHE A 158 12.13 19.44 -15.54
N LEU A 159 13.18 18.64 -15.29
CA LEU A 159 14.32 19.07 -14.49
C LEU A 159 15.10 20.21 -15.17
N ARG A 160 15.21 20.21 -16.49
CA ARG A 160 15.82 21.29 -17.29
C ARG A 160 15.03 22.60 -17.16
N VAL A 161 13.71 22.53 -17.27
CA VAL A 161 12.83 23.70 -17.05
C VAL A 161 13.07 24.31 -15.65
N ILE A 162 13.11 23.48 -14.62
CA ILE A 162 13.38 23.95 -13.25
C ILE A 162 14.79 24.52 -13.12
N ALA A 163 15.80 23.85 -13.68
CA ALA A 163 17.18 24.32 -13.61
C ALA A 163 17.34 25.69 -14.29
N THR A 164 16.68 25.88 -15.46
CA THR A 164 16.65 27.14 -16.18
C THR A 164 16.01 28.25 -15.36
N MET A 165 14.81 28.01 -14.82
CA MET A 165 14.10 29.02 -13.98
C MET A 165 14.90 29.40 -12.73
N LEU A 166 15.64 28.48 -12.13
CA LEU A 166 16.37 28.71 -10.88
C LEU A 166 17.84 29.09 -11.12
N GLY A 167 18.30 29.21 -12.38
CA GLY A 167 19.70 29.50 -12.72
C GLY A 167 20.68 28.45 -12.14
N LEU A 168 20.29 27.16 -12.14
CA LEU A 168 21.08 26.08 -11.57
C LEU A 168 21.96 25.42 -12.63
N ASN A 169 23.13 24.92 -12.22
CA ASN A 169 23.90 24.04 -13.09
C ASN A 169 23.16 22.71 -13.23
N LEU A 170 22.76 22.37 -14.45
CA LEU A 170 21.92 21.23 -14.77
C LEU A 170 22.51 19.91 -14.29
N ASP A 171 23.81 19.65 -14.59
CA ASP A 171 24.43 18.37 -14.28
C ASP A 171 24.47 18.11 -12.75
N LYS A 172 24.80 19.13 -11.99
CA LYS A 172 24.78 19.06 -10.52
C LYS A 172 23.37 18.88 -10.00
N PHE A 173 22.40 19.55 -10.59
CA PHE A 173 21.00 19.46 -10.19
C PHE A 173 20.43 18.07 -10.42
N VAL A 174 20.66 17.51 -11.62
CA VAL A 174 20.21 16.15 -11.96
C VAL A 174 20.89 15.10 -11.07
N ALA A 175 22.20 15.24 -10.83
CA ALA A 175 22.93 14.33 -9.94
C ALA A 175 22.41 14.36 -8.49
N ASP A 176 22.08 15.54 -7.97
CA ASP A 176 21.52 15.68 -6.61
C ASP A 176 20.11 15.09 -6.52
N GLU A 177 19.27 15.26 -7.56
CA GLU A 177 17.92 14.65 -7.67
C GLU A 177 17.99 13.13 -7.70
N GLU A 178 18.89 12.57 -8.50
CA GLU A 178 19.08 11.11 -8.57
C GLU A 178 19.55 10.52 -7.25
N ARG A 179 20.50 11.19 -6.59
CA ARG A 179 21.01 10.76 -5.28
C ARG A 179 19.90 10.74 -4.23
N GLU A 180 19.05 11.76 -4.20
CA GLU A 180 17.93 11.83 -3.25
C GLU A 180 16.86 10.79 -3.56
N ARG A 181 16.59 10.55 -4.84
CA ARG A 181 15.69 9.48 -5.29
C ARG A 181 16.19 8.10 -4.88
N ARG A 182 17.49 7.80 -5.10
CA ARG A 182 18.09 6.52 -4.70
C ARG A 182 17.99 6.32 -3.18
N ARG A 183 18.22 7.36 -2.38
CA ARG A 183 18.05 7.31 -0.92
C ARG A 183 16.62 7.02 -0.50
N ARG A 184 15.63 7.65 -1.14
CA ARG A 184 14.20 7.37 -0.86
C ARG A 184 13.83 5.92 -1.19
N ILE A 185 14.25 5.43 -2.35
CA ILE A 185 14.00 4.03 -2.76
C ILE A 185 14.67 3.05 -1.79
N ALA A 186 15.93 3.28 -1.42
CA ALA A 186 16.64 2.45 -0.45
C ALA A 186 15.96 2.45 0.93
N GLY A 187 15.44 3.61 1.37
CA GLY A 187 14.68 3.70 2.61
C GLY A 187 13.38 2.88 2.57
N TYR A 188 12.61 2.96 1.48
CA TYR A 188 11.39 2.16 1.33
C TYR A 188 11.66 0.66 1.24
N SER A 189 12.71 0.24 0.53
CA SER A 189 13.08 -1.18 0.43
C SER A 189 13.57 -1.74 1.76
N SER A 190 14.30 -0.98 2.57
CA SER A 190 14.72 -1.43 3.90
C SER A 190 13.53 -1.56 4.88
N MET A 191 12.56 -0.64 4.82
CA MET A 191 11.34 -0.73 5.62
C MET A 191 10.48 -1.94 5.21
N ALA A 192 10.33 -2.19 3.91
CA ALA A 192 9.60 -3.36 3.41
C ALA A 192 10.27 -4.67 3.85
N ALA A 193 11.60 -4.76 3.75
CA ALA A 193 12.35 -5.93 4.22
C ALA A 193 12.17 -6.16 5.73
N ALA A 194 12.25 -5.11 6.55
CA ALA A 194 12.03 -5.21 8.00
C ALA A 194 10.61 -5.70 8.33
N LEU A 195 9.60 -5.26 7.58
CA LEU A 195 8.21 -5.68 7.77
C LEU A 195 8.03 -7.17 7.43
N VAL A 196 8.65 -7.65 6.34
CA VAL A 196 8.63 -9.07 5.97
C VAL A 196 9.28 -9.92 7.06
N VAL A 197 10.45 -9.53 7.58
CA VAL A 197 11.13 -10.25 8.67
C VAL A 197 10.25 -10.29 9.92
N MET A 198 9.58 -9.20 10.26
CA MET A 198 8.66 -9.16 11.41
C MET A 198 7.49 -10.14 11.23
N VAL A 199 6.85 -10.16 10.06
CA VAL A 199 5.74 -11.09 9.77
C VAL A 199 6.21 -12.54 9.87
N VAL A 200 7.36 -12.88 9.27
CA VAL A 200 7.94 -14.23 9.34
C VAL A 200 8.22 -14.62 10.80
N ALA A 201 8.79 -13.71 11.59
CA ALA A 201 9.06 -13.99 13.01
C ALA A 201 7.78 -14.24 13.82
N VAL A 202 6.71 -13.47 13.59
CA VAL A 202 5.41 -13.66 14.26
C VAL A 202 4.80 -15.01 13.88
N VAL A 203 4.80 -15.36 12.60
CA VAL A 203 4.27 -16.65 12.13
C VAL A 203 5.09 -17.81 12.71
N TRP A 204 6.42 -17.71 12.65
CA TRP A 204 7.31 -18.72 13.21
C TRP A 204 7.10 -18.90 14.73
N TYR A 205 6.99 -17.80 15.47
CA TYR A 205 6.71 -17.84 16.90
C TYR A 205 5.35 -18.50 17.22
N GLY A 206 4.32 -18.21 16.41
CA GLY A 206 3.00 -18.85 16.52
C GLY A 206 3.08 -20.37 16.35
N ILE A 207 3.76 -20.83 15.28
CA ILE A 207 3.98 -22.28 15.01
C ILE A 207 4.75 -22.90 16.17
N TYR A 208 5.88 -22.32 16.54
CA TYR A 208 6.74 -22.83 17.61
C TYR A 208 6.00 -22.95 18.95
N SER A 209 5.21 -21.92 19.32
CA SER A 209 4.45 -21.91 20.57
C SER A 209 3.36 -23.00 20.59
N THR A 210 2.74 -23.27 19.45
CA THR A 210 1.71 -24.30 19.31
C THR A 210 2.32 -25.72 19.42
N GLU A 211 3.43 -25.95 18.76
CA GLU A 211 4.14 -27.22 18.85
C GLU A 211 4.66 -27.50 20.26
N ARG A 212 5.19 -26.47 20.90
CA ARG A 212 5.64 -26.59 22.29
C ARG A 212 4.49 -27.01 23.23
N LYS A 213 3.33 -26.35 23.13
CA LYS A 213 2.15 -26.72 23.93
C LYS A 213 1.70 -28.14 23.65
N ARG A 214 1.69 -28.57 22.39
CA ARG A 214 1.33 -29.93 22.01
C ARG A 214 2.28 -30.96 22.64
N ASN A 215 3.59 -30.72 22.57
CA ASN A 215 4.60 -31.61 23.14
C ASN A 215 4.53 -31.67 24.69
N GLU A 216 4.31 -30.51 25.32
CA GLU A 216 4.08 -30.45 26.77
C GLU A 216 2.80 -31.22 27.18
N GLY A 217 1.71 -31.05 26.42
CA GLY A 217 0.45 -31.77 26.62
C GLY A 217 0.62 -33.28 26.49
N GLU A 218 1.38 -33.75 25.52
CA GLU A 218 1.66 -35.18 25.35
C GLU A 218 2.50 -35.75 26.50
N ALA A 219 3.56 -35.05 26.91
CA ALA A 219 4.38 -35.45 28.03
C ALA A 219 3.57 -35.53 29.37
N GLN A 220 2.66 -34.57 29.55
CA GLN A 220 1.76 -34.55 30.71
C GLN A 220 0.74 -35.69 30.66
N TYR A 221 0.21 -36.01 29.46
CA TYR A 221 -0.69 -37.16 29.28
C TYR A 221 0.02 -38.47 29.64
N GLN A 222 1.22 -38.72 29.13
CA GLN A 222 1.98 -39.90 29.45
C GLN A 222 2.29 -40.04 30.93
N ARG A 223 2.50 -38.90 31.60
CA ARG A 223 2.68 -38.89 33.07
C ARG A 223 1.38 -39.23 33.78
N ALA A 224 0.25 -38.69 33.33
CA ALA A 224 -1.06 -39.00 33.88
C ALA A 224 -1.40 -40.49 33.73
N ALA A 225 -1.16 -41.06 32.56
CA ALA A 225 -1.39 -42.48 32.29
C ALA A 225 -0.64 -43.40 33.27
N ARG A 226 0.62 -43.09 33.58
CA ARG A 226 1.40 -43.86 34.57
C ARG A 226 0.77 -43.82 35.95
N TYR A 227 0.24 -42.68 36.42
CA TYR A 227 -0.48 -42.60 37.67
C TYR A 227 -1.80 -43.34 37.61
N TYR A 228 -2.50 -43.32 36.48
CA TYR A 228 -3.72 -44.06 36.25
C TYR A 228 -3.50 -45.56 36.35
N ASP A 229 -2.41 -46.11 35.77
CA ASP A 229 -2.06 -47.54 35.78
C ASP A 229 -1.80 -48.04 37.20
N ILE A 230 -1.20 -47.22 38.06
CA ILE A 230 -0.98 -47.57 39.47
C ILE A 230 -2.19 -47.21 40.36
N LYS A 231 -3.31 -46.83 39.75
CA LYS A 231 -4.59 -46.46 40.43
C LYS A 231 -4.49 -45.23 41.35
N ASP A 232 -3.46 -44.41 41.21
CA ASP A 232 -3.40 -43.10 41.86
C ASP A 232 -4.24 -42.09 41.01
N TYR A 233 -5.54 -42.31 41.08
CA TYR A 233 -6.49 -41.54 40.24
C TYR A 233 -6.51 -40.04 40.54
N ALA A 234 -6.19 -39.65 41.78
CA ALA A 234 -6.10 -38.24 42.14
C ALA A 234 -4.97 -37.54 41.38
N LYS A 235 -3.78 -38.13 41.37
CA LYS A 235 -2.64 -37.60 40.58
C LYS A 235 -2.86 -37.74 39.07
N ALA A 236 -3.47 -38.83 38.65
CA ALA A 236 -3.81 -39.01 37.22
C ALA A 236 -4.72 -37.86 36.75
N MET A 237 -5.79 -37.53 37.49
CA MET A 237 -6.69 -36.44 37.18
C MET A 237 -5.96 -35.11 37.12
N GLU A 238 -5.09 -34.80 38.08
CA GLU A 238 -4.29 -33.54 38.06
C GLU A 238 -3.46 -33.41 36.78
N TRP A 239 -2.76 -34.47 36.35
CA TRP A 239 -1.93 -34.45 35.18
C TRP A 239 -2.75 -34.47 33.87
N TYR A 240 -3.87 -35.19 33.81
CA TYR A 240 -4.79 -35.14 32.68
C TYR A 240 -5.36 -33.75 32.47
N LEU A 241 -5.73 -33.03 33.56
CA LEU A 241 -6.21 -31.65 33.46
C LEU A 241 -5.14 -30.70 32.88
N LYS A 242 -3.86 -30.87 33.29
CA LYS A 242 -2.75 -30.09 32.72
C LYS A 242 -2.57 -30.41 31.23
N ALA A 243 -2.60 -31.67 30.83
CA ALA A 243 -2.52 -32.08 29.45
C ALA A 243 -3.70 -31.57 28.61
N ALA A 244 -4.92 -31.64 29.17
CA ALA A 244 -6.13 -31.14 28.52
C ALA A 244 -6.10 -29.62 28.31
N ALA A 245 -5.50 -28.87 29.21
CA ALA A 245 -5.30 -27.41 29.08
C ALA A 245 -4.33 -27.07 27.97
N ASN A 246 -3.39 -27.97 27.62
CA ASN A 246 -2.51 -27.85 26.46
C ASN A 246 -3.12 -28.44 25.16
N GLY A 247 -4.43 -28.78 25.18
CA GLY A 247 -5.18 -29.24 24.02
C GLY A 247 -5.04 -30.75 23.72
N ASN A 248 -4.49 -31.55 24.62
CA ASN A 248 -4.38 -32.99 24.43
C ASN A 248 -5.75 -33.66 24.49
N SER A 249 -6.25 -34.13 23.32
CA SER A 249 -7.58 -34.74 23.22
C SER A 249 -7.68 -36.10 23.87
N SER A 250 -6.61 -36.86 23.98
CA SER A 250 -6.58 -38.13 24.71
C SER A 250 -6.76 -37.89 26.18
N ALA A 251 -6.13 -36.83 26.74
CA ALA A 251 -6.35 -36.45 28.13
C ALA A 251 -7.79 -36.02 28.40
N GLN A 252 -8.39 -35.25 27.51
CA GLN A 252 -9.79 -34.84 27.58
C GLN A 252 -10.72 -36.07 27.60
N ASN A 253 -10.48 -37.04 26.71
CA ASN A 253 -11.22 -38.30 26.72
C ASN A 253 -11.01 -39.09 28.02
N SER A 254 -9.81 -39.17 28.53
CA SER A 254 -9.51 -39.89 29.81
C SER A 254 -10.20 -39.26 31.01
N ILE A 255 -10.29 -37.91 31.06
CA ILE A 255 -11.05 -37.21 32.11
C ILE A 255 -12.53 -37.56 32.02
N GLY A 256 -13.11 -37.56 30.82
CA GLY A 256 -14.50 -38.00 30.60
C GLY A 256 -14.72 -39.42 31.11
N TYR A 257 -13.81 -40.32 30.79
CA TYR A 257 -13.83 -41.71 31.27
C TYR A 257 -13.78 -41.81 32.82
N MET A 258 -12.91 -41.03 33.44
CA MET A 258 -12.81 -40.99 34.91
C MET A 258 -14.13 -40.55 35.58
N TYR A 259 -14.83 -39.54 35.01
CA TYR A 259 -16.15 -39.16 35.51
C TYR A 259 -17.22 -40.22 35.26
N GLN A 260 -17.20 -40.89 34.10
CA GLN A 260 -18.15 -41.92 33.73
C GLN A 260 -18.06 -43.14 34.68
N TYR A 261 -16.84 -43.52 35.09
CA TYR A 261 -16.60 -44.72 35.87
C TYR A 261 -16.23 -44.47 37.36
N ALA A 262 -16.41 -43.25 37.85
CA ALA A 262 -16.12 -42.86 39.21
C ALA A 262 -14.66 -43.13 39.66
N GLN A 263 -13.73 -42.87 38.78
CA GLN A 263 -12.30 -43.12 39.05
C GLN A 263 -11.63 -41.88 39.63
N GLY A 264 -11.45 -41.83 40.94
CA GLY A 264 -10.85 -40.71 41.66
C GLY A 264 -11.73 -39.45 41.77
N VAL A 265 -12.94 -39.54 41.25
CA VAL A 265 -13.97 -38.49 41.30
C VAL A 265 -15.35 -39.14 41.46
N GLU A 266 -16.35 -38.39 41.93
CA GLU A 266 -17.73 -38.85 41.90
C GLU A 266 -18.22 -39.07 40.48
N LYS A 267 -19.08 -40.10 40.30
CA LYS A 267 -19.67 -40.41 39.03
C LYS A 267 -20.54 -39.25 38.54
N ASP A 268 -20.25 -38.78 37.36
CA ASP A 268 -20.98 -37.66 36.74
C ASP A 268 -20.99 -37.80 35.23
N TYR A 269 -22.07 -38.32 34.69
CA TYR A 269 -22.22 -38.50 33.25
C TYR A 269 -22.33 -37.20 32.47
N ALA A 270 -22.86 -36.11 33.09
CA ALA A 270 -22.97 -34.82 32.44
C ALA A 270 -21.54 -34.23 32.24
N LYS A 271 -20.70 -34.30 33.26
CA LYS A 271 -19.30 -33.90 33.14
C LYS A 271 -18.54 -34.82 32.20
N ALA A 272 -18.79 -36.11 32.20
CA ALA A 272 -18.19 -37.02 31.20
C ALA A 272 -18.52 -36.57 29.79
N MET A 273 -19.79 -36.28 29.51
CA MET A 273 -20.24 -35.75 28.20
C MET A 273 -19.51 -34.47 27.83
N GLU A 274 -19.41 -33.50 28.72
CA GLU A 274 -18.69 -32.24 28.44
C GLU A 274 -17.22 -32.47 28.02
N TRP A 275 -16.54 -33.35 28.72
CA TRP A 275 -15.14 -33.68 28.43
C TRP A 275 -15.00 -34.47 27.11
N TYR A 276 -15.90 -35.40 26.84
CA TYR A 276 -15.92 -36.13 25.59
C TYR A 276 -16.20 -35.19 24.40
N LEU A 277 -17.12 -34.24 24.56
CA LEU A 277 -17.38 -33.25 23.52
C LEU A 277 -16.14 -32.38 23.22
N LYS A 278 -15.39 -31.97 24.26
CA LYS A 278 -14.12 -31.25 24.08
C LYS A 278 -13.10 -32.11 23.29
N ALA A 279 -12.99 -33.39 23.60
CA ALA A 279 -12.10 -34.30 22.92
C ALA A 279 -12.56 -34.57 21.49
N ALA A 280 -13.86 -34.75 21.26
CA ALA A 280 -14.43 -34.99 19.95
C ALA A 280 -14.29 -33.78 19.01
N ALA A 281 -14.30 -32.56 19.52
CA ALA A 281 -14.01 -31.34 18.77
C ALA A 281 -12.58 -31.34 18.19
N ASN A 282 -11.66 -32.08 18.83
CA ASN A 282 -10.30 -32.31 18.38
C ASN A 282 -10.17 -33.67 17.65
N ALA A 283 -11.25 -34.14 17.05
CA ALA A 283 -11.32 -35.38 16.26
C ALA A 283 -10.85 -36.63 17.00
N ASN A 284 -11.04 -36.73 18.32
CA ASN A 284 -10.73 -37.94 19.09
C ASN A 284 -11.83 -38.98 18.86
N SER A 285 -11.52 -40.07 18.14
CA SER A 285 -12.47 -41.10 17.76
C SER A 285 -12.98 -41.90 18.95
N SER A 286 -12.19 -42.11 20.01
CA SER A 286 -12.63 -42.78 21.22
C SER A 286 -13.66 -41.95 22.02
N ALA A 287 -13.47 -40.62 22.02
CA ALA A 287 -14.46 -39.73 22.64
C ALA A 287 -15.78 -39.71 21.85
N GLN A 288 -15.71 -39.74 20.52
CA GLN A 288 -16.91 -39.82 19.67
C GLN A 288 -17.67 -41.12 19.93
N TYR A 289 -16.96 -42.22 20.04
CA TYR A 289 -17.56 -43.49 20.46
C TYR A 289 -18.24 -43.39 21.85
N ASN A 290 -17.55 -42.85 22.83
CA ASN A 290 -18.06 -42.67 24.19
C ASN A 290 -19.32 -41.77 24.22
N ILE A 291 -19.40 -40.72 23.43
CA ILE A 291 -20.59 -39.88 23.27
C ILE A 291 -21.75 -40.73 22.72
N GLY A 292 -21.50 -41.51 21.68
CA GLY A 292 -22.48 -42.43 21.11
C GLY A 292 -23.03 -43.40 22.20
N TYR A 293 -22.13 -43.96 23.00
CA TYR A 293 -22.48 -44.84 24.10
C TYR A 293 -23.37 -44.16 25.17
N LEU A 294 -23.08 -42.90 25.52
CA LEU A 294 -23.91 -42.14 26.48
C LEU A 294 -25.30 -41.90 25.90
N TYR A 295 -25.47 -41.54 24.62
CA TYR A 295 -26.77 -41.40 23.99
C TYR A 295 -27.54 -42.69 23.85
N GLU A 296 -26.87 -43.79 23.48
CA GLU A 296 -27.47 -45.10 23.35
C GLU A 296 -28.10 -45.60 24.64
N ASN A 297 -27.42 -45.33 25.77
CA ASN A 297 -27.83 -45.84 27.10
C ASN A 297 -28.60 -44.79 27.93
N GLY A 298 -28.76 -43.57 27.45
CA GLY A 298 -29.42 -42.49 28.19
C GLY A 298 -28.65 -42.08 29.45
N LEU A 299 -27.31 -42.09 29.42
CA LEU A 299 -26.45 -41.79 30.58
C LEU A 299 -26.10 -40.30 30.59
N GLY A 300 -26.67 -39.55 31.53
CA GLY A 300 -26.48 -38.10 31.65
C GLY A 300 -27.14 -37.26 30.55
N VAL A 301 -27.76 -37.91 29.59
CA VAL A 301 -28.55 -37.33 28.50
C VAL A 301 -29.79 -38.18 28.23
N GLU A 302 -30.79 -37.63 27.55
CA GLU A 302 -31.94 -38.42 27.11
C GLU A 302 -31.47 -39.47 26.10
N LYS A 303 -32.00 -40.68 26.22
CA LYS A 303 -31.70 -41.79 25.33
C LYS A 303 -32.13 -41.45 23.89
N ASP A 304 -31.19 -41.49 22.94
CA ASP A 304 -31.40 -41.11 21.58
C ASP A 304 -30.53 -41.99 20.65
N GLN A 305 -31.19 -42.97 20.00
CA GLN A 305 -30.52 -43.95 19.19
C GLN A 305 -29.99 -43.38 17.88
N ASP A 306 -30.68 -42.38 17.31
CA ASP A 306 -30.27 -41.77 16.07
C ASP A 306 -28.98 -40.95 16.31
N LYS A 307 -28.91 -40.18 17.41
CA LYS A 307 -27.68 -39.50 17.78
C LYS A 307 -26.55 -40.46 18.12
N ALA A 308 -26.84 -41.58 18.78
CA ALA A 308 -25.82 -42.59 19.02
C ALA A 308 -25.22 -43.10 17.72
N ILE A 309 -26.04 -43.42 16.73
CA ILE A 309 -25.61 -43.86 15.39
C ILE A 309 -24.75 -42.77 14.73
N GLU A 310 -25.16 -41.51 14.73
CA GLU A 310 -24.40 -40.40 14.16
C GLU A 310 -23.00 -40.29 14.76
N TRP A 311 -22.89 -40.42 16.09
CA TRP A 311 -21.59 -40.34 16.77
C TRP A 311 -20.72 -41.57 16.50
N TYR A 312 -21.30 -42.77 16.45
CA TYR A 312 -20.59 -43.97 16.07
C TYR A 312 -20.11 -43.91 14.60
N GLU A 313 -20.90 -43.34 13.69
CA GLU A 313 -20.48 -43.15 12.29
C GLU A 313 -19.26 -42.21 12.21
N LYS A 314 -19.27 -41.10 12.98
CA LYS A 314 -18.11 -40.21 13.06
C LYS A 314 -16.86 -40.90 13.60
N ALA A 315 -17.00 -41.73 14.60
CA ALA A 315 -15.89 -42.49 15.17
C ALA A 315 -15.37 -43.57 14.21
N ALA A 316 -16.27 -44.30 13.57
CA ALA A 316 -15.94 -45.37 12.61
C ALA A 316 -15.23 -44.81 11.35
N ALA A 317 -15.66 -43.62 10.88
CA ALA A 317 -15.01 -42.92 9.78
C ALA A 317 -13.55 -42.55 10.08
N GLN A 318 -13.15 -42.48 11.34
CA GLN A 318 -11.77 -42.30 11.80
C GLN A 318 -11.06 -43.60 12.17
N GLY A 319 -11.64 -44.77 11.83
CA GLY A 319 -11.06 -46.07 12.06
C GLY A 319 -11.27 -46.66 13.47
N ASN A 320 -12.25 -46.14 14.22
CA ASN A 320 -12.60 -46.72 15.51
C ASN A 320 -13.34 -48.04 15.29
N THR A 321 -12.70 -49.18 15.65
CA THR A 321 -13.24 -50.54 15.45
C THR A 321 -14.47 -50.81 16.29
N ASP A 322 -14.47 -50.35 17.56
CA ASP A 322 -15.59 -50.57 18.46
C ASP A 322 -16.86 -49.89 17.96
N ALA A 323 -16.70 -48.66 17.39
CA ALA A 323 -17.80 -47.97 16.75
C ALA A 323 -18.34 -48.70 15.52
N GLN A 324 -17.44 -49.28 14.72
CA GLN A 324 -17.86 -50.02 13.52
C GLN A 324 -18.62 -51.32 13.91
N GLU A 325 -18.17 -52.02 14.92
CA GLU A 325 -18.86 -53.19 15.44
C GLU A 325 -20.25 -52.82 15.99
N ARG A 326 -20.33 -51.73 16.78
CA ARG A 326 -21.58 -51.27 17.36
C ARG A 326 -22.61 -50.86 16.31
N LEU A 327 -22.13 -50.17 15.24
CA LEU A 327 -23.01 -49.81 14.09
C LEU A 327 -23.54 -51.06 13.39
N ASN A 328 -22.75 -52.09 13.23
CA ASN A 328 -23.18 -53.33 12.62
C ASN A 328 -24.22 -54.08 13.45
N GLU A 329 -24.19 -53.95 14.77
CA GLU A 329 -25.22 -54.48 15.66
C GLU A 329 -26.50 -53.71 15.62
N LEU A 330 -26.43 -52.34 15.62
CA LEU A 330 -27.61 -51.46 15.64
C LEU A 330 -28.38 -51.43 14.32
N LYS A 331 -27.74 -51.79 13.20
CA LYS A 331 -28.34 -51.85 11.85
C LYS A 331 -28.94 -53.23 11.51
N LYS A 332 -28.82 -54.25 12.39
CA LYS A 332 -29.45 -55.55 12.25
C LYS A 332 -30.86 -55.55 12.86
#